data_0e8a748a7c40451a255e7c6366d7ef1d
#
_entry.id   0e8a748a7c40451a255e7c6366d7ef1d
#
_cell.length_a   1.000
_cell.length_b   1.000
_cell.length_c   1.000
_cell.angle_alpha   90.00
_cell.angle_beta   90.00
_cell.angle_gamma   90.00
#
_symmetry.space_group_name_H-M   'P 1'
#
loop_
_entity.id
_entity.type
_entity.pdbx_description
1 polymer ?
#
loop_
_entity_poly.entity_id
_entity_poly.type
_entity_poly.pdbx_seq_one_letter_code
_entity_poly.pdbx_strand_id
1 'polypeptide(L)'
;MQTMYQQMDAAELDAAIFALRSQVDAVKARGLALDMARGKPSPQQVDISRPMLDLIDSASDLHDGAVDCSNYGCFEGIPSARSLASEMLGVPAEQTLVLGSSSLLIEHDVCGQFWRCGTLGGEPWGSYAANHGGKTVKFLCPVPGYDRHFGISADLGIENVPVPMTGEGPDMDVVEAMVAADDSIKGMWCVPKYSNPTGETYSEQTVRRLATMKTAAADFRIFWDNAYCVHDLYDETDDLANIFDYTAGTEYEDRVVAFVSTSKITFPGAGVAFVGASPAVIAEVASSFKMGLISADKMNQLRHARFLPNLDAVRAHMKKHADFLRPRFEAVERKLSEGLGETGCATWTHPRGGYFVSFDGPAGSAKRVAALCAEMGVKLTPAGATWPGDDPLDTNIRIAPSYPAVEELEAALDVLVLAVKLVSAELAAEARA
;
A
#
# COMPACT_ATOMS: atom_id res chain seq x y z
N MET A 1 16.22 3.42 -22.16
CA MET A 1 17.58 2.82 -22.32
C MET A 1 17.49 1.71 -23.34
N GLN A 2 18.48 1.52 -24.22
CA GLN A 2 18.49 0.37 -25.14
C GLN A 2 18.92 -0.88 -24.38
N THR A 3 18.19 -1.99 -24.56
CA THR A 3 18.57 -3.27 -23.98
C THR A 3 19.78 -3.87 -24.70
N MET A 4 20.53 -4.75 -24.01
CA MET A 4 21.64 -5.47 -24.64
C MET A 4 21.21 -6.24 -25.89
N TYR A 5 19.98 -6.76 -25.92
CA TYR A 5 19.43 -7.52 -27.05
C TYR A 5 19.11 -6.65 -28.27
N GLN A 6 18.79 -5.39 -28.08
CA GLN A 6 18.63 -4.43 -29.19
C GLN A 6 19.93 -4.08 -29.89
N GLN A 7 21.09 -4.31 -29.23
CA GLN A 7 22.44 -4.03 -29.77
C GLN A 7 23.05 -5.23 -30.50
N MET A 8 22.53 -6.46 -30.28
CA MET A 8 22.99 -7.68 -30.94
C MET A 8 22.68 -7.66 -32.44
N ASP A 9 23.47 -8.31 -33.28
CA ASP A 9 23.03 -8.60 -34.67
C ASP A 9 21.96 -9.69 -34.71
N ALA A 10 21.39 -9.97 -35.89
CA ALA A 10 20.28 -10.93 -36.01
C ALA A 10 20.70 -12.36 -35.61
N ALA A 11 21.91 -12.78 -36.01
CA ALA A 11 22.40 -14.14 -35.72
C ALA A 11 22.72 -14.30 -34.20
N GLU A 12 23.30 -13.29 -33.60
CA GLU A 12 23.57 -13.23 -32.15
C GLU A 12 22.24 -13.29 -31.35
N LEU A 13 21.24 -12.52 -31.80
CA LEU A 13 19.93 -12.46 -31.14
C LEU A 13 19.20 -13.81 -31.24
N ASP A 14 19.19 -14.45 -32.43
CA ASP A 14 18.58 -15.77 -32.62
C ASP A 14 19.27 -16.83 -31.75
N ALA A 15 20.59 -16.79 -31.64
CA ALA A 15 21.36 -17.70 -30.80
C ALA A 15 21.03 -17.46 -29.30
N ALA A 16 20.91 -16.19 -28.87
CA ALA A 16 20.54 -15.84 -27.49
C ALA A 16 19.12 -16.34 -27.16
N ILE A 17 18.14 -16.11 -28.04
CA ILE A 17 16.75 -16.60 -27.86
C ILE A 17 16.73 -18.12 -27.74
N PHE A 18 17.45 -18.83 -28.62
CA PHE A 18 17.53 -20.29 -28.58
C PHE A 18 18.09 -20.78 -27.23
N ALA A 19 19.17 -20.19 -26.77
CA ALA A 19 19.81 -20.54 -25.50
C ALA A 19 18.87 -20.28 -24.31
N LEU A 20 18.18 -19.11 -24.28
CA LEU A 20 17.25 -18.75 -23.22
C LEU A 20 16.01 -19.68 -23.20
N ARG A 21 15.46 -20.05 -24.38
CA ARG A 21 14.36 -21.01 -24.46
C ARG A 21 14.77 -22.38 -23.92
N SER A 22 15.97 -22.85 -24.24
CA SER A 22 16.49 -24.11 -23.68
C SER A 22 16.60 -24.06 -22.14
N GLN A 23 16.99 -22.92 -21.57
CA GLN A 23 17.00 -22.74 -20.11
C GLN A 23 15.57 -22.74 -19.54
N VAL A 24 14.61 -22.09 -20.19
CA VAL A 24 13.20 -22.11 -19.79
C VAL A 24 12.65 -23.53 -19.76
N ASP A 25 12.92 -24.34 -20.79
CA ASP A 25 12.49 -25.75 -20.85
C ASP A 25 13.11 -26.57 -19.70
N ALA A 26 14.39 -26.34 -19.39
CA ALA A 26 15.06 -26.99 -18.27
C ALA A 26 14.43 -26.60 -16.93
N VAL A 27 14.04 -25.34 -16.75
CA VAL A 27 13.34 -24.86 -15.52
C VAL A 27 11.94 -25.47 -15.42
N LYS A 28 11.18 -25.49 -16.52
CA LYS A 28 9.84 -26.14 -16.56
C LYS A 28 9.92 -27.62 -16.13
N ALA A 29 10.95 -28.33 -16.56
CA ALA A 29 11.16 -29.72 -16.18
C ALA A 29 11.42 -29.95 -14.68
N ARG A 30 11.78 -28.90 -13.93
CA ARG A 30 11.97 -28.99 -12.46
C ARG A 30 10.67 -29.06 -11.68
N GLY A 31 9.53 -28.66 -12.25
CA GLY A 31 8.21 -28.70 -11.62
C GLY A 31 8.10 -27.79 -10.39
N LEU A 32 8.62 -26.57 -10.44
CA LEU A 32 8.58 -25.62 -9.35
C LEU A 32 7.13 -25.22 -9.00
N ALA A 33 6.88 -24.84 -7.72
CA ALA A 33 5.60 -24.33 -7.24
C ALA A 33 5.85 -23.22 -6.20
N LEU A 34 6.30 -22.05 -6.67
CA LEU A 34 6.72 -20.91 -5.85
C LEU A 34 5.71 -19.77 -5.96
N ASP A 35 5.55 -18.98 -4.88
CA ASP A 35 4.56 -17.91 -4.82
C ASP A 35 5.18 -16.60 -4.30
N MET A 36 5.44 -15.64 -5.19
CA MET A 36 5.87 -14.27 -4.91
C MET A 36 4.72 -13.24 -5.02
N ALA A 37 3.47 -13.67 -5.15
CA ALA A 37 2.33 -12.76 -5.27
C ALA A 37 1.84 -12.21 -3.92
N ARG A 38 2.21 -12.86 -2.81
CA ARG A 38 1.61 -12.63 -1.48
C ARG A 38 2.33 -11.55 -0.69
N GLY A 39 1.86 -10.31 -0.78
CA GLY A 39 2.29 -9.21 0.09
C GLY A 39 1.69 -9.29 1.50
N LYS A 40 1.90 -10.39 2.22
CA LYS A 40 1.43 -10.61 3.59
C LYS A 40 2.54 -11.19 4.46
N PRO A 41 2.46 -11.04 5.81
CA PRO A 41 3.37 -11.70 6.72
C PRO A 41 3.40 -13.22 6.55
N SER A 42 4.59 -13.81 6.58
CA SER A 42 4.76 -15.26 6.64
C SER A 42 4.37 -15.82 8.02
N PRO A 43 4.14 -17.14 8.17
CA PRO A 43 3.88 -17.73 9.48
C PRO A 43 4.94 -17.40 10.52
N GLN A 44 6.21 -17.44 10.14
CA GLN A 44 7.34 -17.13 11.04
C GLN A 44 7.32 -15.65 11.47
N GLN A 45 6.94 -14.74 10.58
CA GLN A 45 6.80 -13.34 10.90
C GLN A 45 5.61 -13.10 11.86
N VAL A 46 4.50 -13.79 11.66
CA VAL A 46 3.33 -13.75 12.57
C VAL A 46 3.69 -14.27 13.95
N ASP A 47 4.55 -15.30 14.06
CA ASP A 47 4.99 -15.87 15.33
C ASP A 47 5.76 -14.87 16.21
N ILE A 48 6.34 -13.80 15.65
CA ILE A 48 6.96 -12.69 16.42
C ILE A 48 5.95 -12.05 17.39
N SER A 49 4.68 -12.01 17.01
CA SER A 49 3.60 -11.45 17.83
C SER A 49 2.89 -12.46 18.72
N ARG A 50 3.26 -13.75 18.66
CA ARG A 50 2.59 -14.82 19.42
C ARG A 50 2.53 -14.59 20.93
N PRO A 51 3.57 -14.00 21.60
CA PRO A 51 3.49 -13.70 23.03
C PRO A 51 2.34 -12.76 23.42
N MET A 52 1.76 -12.00 22.47
CA MET A 52 0.59 -11.18 22.72
C MET A 52 -0.63 -12.01 23.15
N LEU A 53 -0.72 -13.28 22.75
CA LEU A 53 -1.85 -14.16 23.07
C LEU A 53 -1.92 -14.51 24.55
N ASP A 54 -0.81 -14.43 25.26
CA ASP A 54 -0.70 -14.79 26.69
C ASP A 54 -1.02 -13.61 27.62
N LEU A 55 -1.29 -12.41 27.08
CA LEU A 55 -1.50 -11.19 27.86
C LEU A 55 -2.91 -11.06 28.47
N ILE A 56 -3.86 -11.84 27.98
CA ILE A 56 -5.23 -11.86 28.49
C ILE A 56 -5.67 -13.32 28.62
N ASP A 57 -5.97 -13.72 29.86
CA ASP A 57 -6.51 -15.01 30.24
C ASP A 57 -7.72 -14.85 31.16
N SER A 58 -8.25 -15.94 31.72
CA SER A 58 -9.41 -15.94 32.60
C SER A 58 -9.16 -15.28 33.96
N ALA A 59 -7.92 -15.02 34.35
CA ALA A 59 -7.56 -14.35 35.60
C ALA A 59 -7.16 -12.89 35.40
N SER A 60 -7.11 -12.43 34.15
CA SER A 60 -6.69 -11.08 33.81
C SER A 60 -7.75 -10.05 34.22
N ASP A 61 -7.29 -8.87 34.68
CA ASP A 61 -8.17 -7.69 34.74
C ASP A 61 -8.51 -7.24 33.32
N LEU A 62 -9.81 -7.14 33.02
CA LEU A 62 -10.33 -6.77 31.70
C LEU A 62 -10.69 -5.30 31.59
N HIS A 63 -10.10 -4.44 32.44
CA HIS A 63 -10.33 -3.01 32.41
C HIS A 63 -9.14 -2.24 31.77
N ASP A 64 -9.49 -1.15 31.13
CA ASP A 64 -8.58 -0.06 30.74
C ASP A 64 -9.00 1.21 31.48
N GLY A 65 -8.37 1.46 32.63
CA GLY A 65 -8.85 2.47 33.58
C GLY A 65 -10.28 2.17 34.07
N ALA A 66 -11.21 3.06 33.78
CA ALA A 66 -12.62 2.89 34.13
C ALA A 66 -13.44 2.13 33.09
N VAL A 67 -12.83 1.75 31.94
CA VAL A 67 -13.55 1.09 30.86
C VAL A 67 -13.50 -0.43 31.03
N ASP A 68 -14.68 -1.04 31.22
CA ASP A 68 -14.85 -2.51 31.14
C ASP A 68 -14.79 -2.97 29.67
N CYS A 69 -13.71 -3.68 29.32
CA CYS A 69 -13.49 -4.18 27.97
C CYS A 69 -14.33 -5.41 27.61
N SER A 70 -14.95 -6.06 28.63
CA SER A 70 -15.78 -7.23 28.44
C SER A 70 -17.25 -6.90 28.10
N ASN A 71 -17.66 -5.63 28.22
CA ASN A 71 -19.05 -5.20 28.07
C ASN A 71 -19.20 -4.11 26.99
N TYR A 72 -20.40 -3.69 26.70
CA TYR A 72 -20.71 -2.61 25.75
C TYR A 72 -20.13 -1.24 26.14
N GLY A 73 -20.15 -0.31 25.22
CA GLY A 73 -19.72 1.08 25.42
C GLY A 73 -18.28 1.36 24.96
N CYS A 74 -17.87 2.60 25.16
CA CYS A 74 -16.58 3.12 24.68
C CYS A 74 -16.42 2.93 23.15
N PHE A 75 -17.36 3.51 22.40
CA PHE A 75 -17.42 3.42 20.95
C PHE A 75 -16.13 3.88 20.28
N GLU A 76 -15.56 4.97 20.77
CA GLU A 76 -14.36 5.61 20.19
C GLU A 76 -13.10 4.74 20.30
N GLY A 77 -13.15 3.69 21.11
CA GLY A 77 -12.02 2.84 21.47
C GLY A 77 -11.54 3.10 22.90
N ILE A 78 -10.88 2.12 23.50
CA ILE A 78 -10.37 2.23 24.87
C ILE A 78 -9.25 3.29 24.97
N PRO A 79 -9.09 3.97 26.11
CA PRO A 79 -8.12 5.06 26.29
C PRO A 79 -6.69 4.71 25.84
N SER A 80 -6.18 3.55 26.25
CA SER A 80 -4.83 3.12 25.87
C SER A 80 -4.67 2.88 24.36
N ALA A 81 -5.68 2.32 23.69
CA ALA A 81 -5.64 2.12 22.23
C ALA A 81 -5.75 3.46 21.48
N ARG A 82 -6.53 4.42 21.99
CA ARG A 82 -6.59 5.79 21.42
C ARG A 82 -5.30 6.56 21.63
N SER A 83 -4.61 6.38 22.77
CA SER A 83 -3.28 6.95 22.99
C SER A 83 -2.28 6.43 21.96
N LEU A 84 -2.26 5.12 21.72
CA LEU A 84 -1.42 4.52 20.68
C LEU A 84 -1.79 5.02 19.28
N ALA A 85 -3.10 5.12 18.98
CA ALA A 85 -3.58 5.65 17.70
C ALA A 85 -3.10 7.10 17.49
N SER A 86 -3.15 7.93 18.53
CA SER A 86 -2.67 9.31 18.52
C SER A 86 -1.18 9.39 18.15
N GLU A 87 -0.34 8.58 18.78
CA GLU A 87 1.09 8.55 18.48
C GLU A 87 1.38 8.06 17.04
N MET A 88 0.63 7.08 16.54
CA MET A 88 0.84 6.51 15.21
C MET A 88 0.29 7.38 14.08
N LEU A 89 -0.80 8.12 14.33
CA LEU A 89 -1.45 8.98 13.35
C LEU A 89 -0.94 10.42 13.38
N GLY A 90 -0.30 10.83 14.48
CA GLY A 90 0.20 12.19 14.68
C GLY A 90 -0.90 13.22 14.91
N VAL A 91 -2.02 12.84 15.54
CA VAL A 91 -3.14 13.72 15.92
C VAL A 91 -3.50 13.50 17.39
N PRO A 92 -4.15 14.48 18.08
CA PRO A 92 -4.66 14.30 19.45
C PRO A 92 -5.57 13.08 19.57
N ALA A 93 -5.55 12.40 20.73
CA ALA A 93 -6.34 11.19 20.95
C ALA A 93 -7.86 11.39 20.76
N GLU A 94 -8.37 12.58 21.06
CA GLU A 94 -9.78 12.97 20.82
C GLU A 94 -10.13 13.07 19.33
N GLN A 95 -9.16 13.15 18.45
CA GLN A 95 -9.31 13.14 17.01
C GLN A 95 -9.08 11.75 16.41
N THR A 96 -9.14 10.69 17.21
CA THR A 96 -8.96 9.31 16.77
C THR A 96 -10.15 8.44 17.08
N LEU A 97 -10.39 7.44 16.23
CA LEU A 97 -11.30 6.32 16.51
C LEU A 97 -10.55 5.00 16.30
N VAL A 98 -10.91 4.01 17.12
CA VAL A 98 -10.38 2.65 17.03
C VAL A 98 -11.50 1.73 16.53
N LEU A 99 -11.47 1.37 15.25
CA LEU A 99 -12.56 0.71 14.56
C LEU A 99 -12.06 -0.52 13.79
N GLY A 100 -12.68 -1.67 14.04
CA GLY A 100 -12.44 -2.88 13.25
C GLY A 100 -11.00 -3.42 13.30
N SER A 101 -10.68 -4.30 12.36
CA SER A 101 -9.43 -5.07 12.33
C SER A 101 -8.45 -4.64 11.23
N SER A 102 -8.87 -3.81 10.27
CA SER A 102 -8.01 -3.34 9.18
C SER A 102 -8.38 -1.93 8.72
N SER A 103 -7.39 -1.16 8.27
CA SER A 103 -7.61 0.17 7.68
C SER A 103 -8.52 0.09 6.46
N LEU A 104 -8.32 -0.91 5.60
CA LEU A 104 -9.12 -1.11 4.38
C LEU A 104 -10.63 -1.14 4.62
N LEU A 105 -11.09 -1.76 5.74
CA LEU A 105 -12.50 -1.75 6.10
C LEU A 105 -12.98 -0.33 6.43
N ILE A 106 -12.19 0.41 7.21
CA ILE A 106 -12.54 1.78 7.61
C ILE A 106 -12.51 2.71 6.39
N GLU A 107 -11.54 2.58 5.51
CA GLU A 107 -11.42 3.32 4.26
C GLU A 107 -12.65 3.12 3.37
N HIS A 108 -13.07 1.86 3.17
CA HIS A 108 -14.28 1.53 2.42
C HIS A 108 -15.52 2.17 3.05
N ASP A 109 -15.68 2.05 4.37
CA ASP A 109 -16.87 2.55 5.05
C ASP A 109 -16.91 4.08 5.10
N VAL A 110 -15.76 4.76 5.29
CA VAL A 110 -15.66 6.24 5.24
C VAL A 110 -15.94 6.75 3.82
N CYS A 111 -15.33 6.15 2.80
CA CYS A 111 -15.60 6.50 1.42
C CYS A 111 -17.08 6.27 1.06
N GLY A 112 -17.64 5.13 1.48
CA GLY A 112 -19.06 4.80 1.32
C GLY A 112 -20.00 5.74 2.08
N GLN A 113 -19.58 6.28 3.23
CA GLN A 113 -20.30 7.32 3.96
C GLN A 113 -20.36 8.61 3.14
N PHE A 114 -19.22 9.11 2.66
CA PHE A 114 -19.18 10.33 1.85
C PHE A 114 -19.95 10.16 0.53
N TRP A 115 -19.92 8.95 -0.03
CA TRP A 115 -20.74 8.62 -1.20
C TRP A 115 -22.25 8.75 -0.92
N ARG A 116 -22.72 8.24 0.22
CA ARG A 116 -24.16 8.22 0.57
C ARG A 116 -24.66 9.54 1.14
N CYS A 117 -23.83 10.21 1.94
CA CYS A 117 -24.27 11.30 2.81
C CYS A 117 -23.59 12.65 2.52
N GLY A 118 -22.55 12.67 1.71
CA GLY A 118 -21.64 13.81 1.59
C GLY A 118 -20.69 13.90 2.79
N THR A 119 -19.95 14.97 2.90
CA THR A 119 -19.06 15.26 4.03
C THR A 119 -19.23 16.71 4.48
N LEU A 120 -19.36 16.91 5.79
CA LEU A 120 -19.53 18.21 6.47
C LEU A 120 -20.67 19.06 5.88
N GLY A 121 -21.82 18.43 5.60
CA GLY A 121 -22.98 19.08 5.02
C GLY A 121 -22.90 19.33 3.52
N GLY A 122 -21.84 18.84 2.87
CA GLY A 122 -21.73 18.82 1.43
C GLY A 122 -22.71 17.86 0.76
N GLU A 123 -22.79 17.92 -0.54
CA GLU A 123 -23.61 17.04 -1.36
C GLU A 123 -23.12 15.59 -1.27
N PRO A 124 -24.04 14.57 -1.17
CA PRO A 124 -23.65 13.17 -1.34
C PRO A 124 -22.93 12.94 -2.68
N TRP A 125 -21.72 12.36 -2.64
CA TRP A 125 -20.96 12.14 -3.87
C TRP A 125 -21.71 11.23 -4.87
N GLY A 126 -22.52 10.28 -4.36
CA GLY A 126 -23.39 9.45 -5.20
C GLY A 126 -24.50 10.19 -5.94
N SER A 127 -24.86 11.40 -5.50
CA SER A 127 -25.85 12.26 -6.17
C SER A 127 -25.23 13.26 -7.14
N TYR A 128 -23.88 13.39 -7.13
CA TYR A 128 -23.17 14.43 -7.88
C TYR A 128 -23.49 14.38 -9.37
N ALA A 129 -23.44 13.21 -10.00
CA ALA A 129 -23.73 13.07 -11.43
C ALA A 129 -25.12 13.55 -11.81
N ALA A 130 -26.14 13.29 -10.97
CA ALA A 130 -27.51 13.73 -11.23
C ALA A 130 -27.66 15.25 -11.19
N ASN A 131 -26.89 15.93 -10.34
CA ASN A 131 -26.97 17.37 -10.11
C ASN A 131 -25.99 18.18 -10.98
N HIS A 132 -24.99 17.53 -11.58
CA HIS A 132 -23.90 18.17 -12.35
C HIS A 132 -23.82 17.69 -13.81
N GLY A 133 -24.95 17.43 -14.45
CA GLY A 133 -25.01 17.16 -15.89
C GLY A 133 -24.39 15.85 -16.32
N GLY A 134 -24.38 14.85 -15.44
CA GLY A 134 -23.86 13.51 -15.71
C GLY A 134 -22.35 13.35 -15.47
N LYS A 135 -21.67 14.34 -14.88
CA LYS A 135 -20.25 14.22 -14.51
C LYS A 135 -20.06 13.15 -13.42
N THR A 136 -19.17 12.21 -13.65
CA THR A 136 -18.80 11.19 -12.66
C THR A 136 -17.86 11.78 -11.62
N VAL A 137 -18.04 11.39 -10.35
CA VAL A 137 -17.07 11.66 -9.29
C VAL A 137 -15.77 10.93 -9.59
N LYS A 138 -14.64 11.57 -9.32
CA LYS A 138 -13.30 11.09 -9.60
C LYS A 138 -12.43 11.07 -8.34
N PHE A 139 -11.56 10.08 -8.27
CA PHE A 139 -10.46 10.02 -7.31
C PHE A 139 -9.13 9.96 -8.03
N LEU A 140 -8.17 10.74 -7.58
CA LEU A 140 -6.79 10.65 -8.04
C LEU A 140 -6.13 9.43 -7.42
N CYS A 141 -5.44 8.66 -8.25
CA CYS A 141 -4.80 7.40 -7.90
C CYS A 141 -3.33 7.45 -8.30
N PRO A 142 -2.39 7.68 -7.37
CA PRO A 142 -0.97 7.54 -7.65
C PRO A 142 -0.65 6.13 -8.18
N VAL A 143 0.09 6.06 -9.29
CA VAL A 143 0.41 4.81 -9.99
C VAL A 143 1.92 4.70 -10.29
N PRO A 144 2.46 3.47 -10.19
CA PRO A 144 1.80 2.24 -9.74
C PRO A 144 1.36 2.34 -8.27
N GLY A 145 0.20 1.76 -7.89
CA GLY A 145 -0.43 1.97 -6.60
C GLY A 145 -1.12 0.72 -6.04
N TYR A 146 -1.89 0.91 -4.95
CA TYR A 146 -2.53 -0.19 -4.24
C TYR A 146 -3.89 -0.53 -4.86
N ASP A 147 -3.99 -1.72 -5.43
CA ASP A 147 -5.17 -2.24 -6.15
C ASP A 147 -6.48 -2.20 -5.35
N ARG A 148 -6.42 -2.33 -4.02
CA ARG A 148 -7.63 -2.29 -3.18
C ARG A 148 -8.25 -0.90 -3.08
N HIS A 149 -7.46 0.16 -3.09
CA HIS A 149 -7.95 1.53 -3.15
C HIS A 149 -8.75 1.76 -4.44
N PHE A 150 -8.21 1.31 -5.58
CA PHE A 150 -8.90 1.38 -6.86
C PHE A 150 -10.19 0.57 -6.85
N GLY A 151 -10.18 -0.59 -6.18
CA GLY A 151 -11.36 -1.43 -5.98
C GLY A 151 -12.46 -0.75 -5.18
N ILE A 152 -12.12 -0.05 -4.09
CA ILE A 152 -13.10 0.72 -3.28
C ILE A 152 -13.78 1.79 -4.14
N SER A 153 -12.99 2.58 -4.88
CA SER A 153 -13.54 3.62 -5.75
C SER A 153 -14.44 3.03 -6.82
N ALA A 154 -13.99 1.96 -7.49
CA ALA A 154 -14.76 1.30 -8.54
C ALA A 154 -16.07 0.69 -8.04
N ASP A 155 -16.08 0.08 -6.84
CA ASP A 155 -17.28 -0.49 -6.21
C ASP A 155 -18.37 0.57 -5.96
N LEU A 156 -17.95 1.78 -5.64
CA LEU A 156 -18.84 2.93 -5.45
C LEU A 156 -19.20 3.67 -6.75
N GLY A 157 -18.64 3.28 -7.90
CA GLY A 157 -18.85 3.95 -9.17
C GLY A 157 -18.06 5.27 -9.30
N ILE A 158 -17.02 5.44 -8.51
CA ILE A 158 -16.07 6.55 -8.60
C ILE A 158 -15.03 6.23 -9.69
N GLU A 159 -14.79 7.16 -10.59
CA GLU A 159 -13.77 7.04 -11.63
C GLU A 159 -12.37 7.18 -11.04
N ASN A 160 -11.53 6.17 -11.21
CA ASN A 160 -10.13 6.23 -10.84
C ASN A 160 -9.29 6.94 -11.90
N VAL A 161 -8.62 8.02 -11.54
CA VAL A 161 -7.79 8.81 -12.46
C VAL A 161 -6.31 8.63 -12.07
N PRO A 162 -5.50 7.97 -12.91
CA PRO A 162 -4.10 7.72 -12.60
C PRO A 162 -3.28 9.00 -12.58
N VAL A 163 -2.35 9.11 -11.61
CA VAL A 163 -1.35 10.18 -11.50
C VAL A 163 0.02 9.54 -11.35
N PRO A 164 1.06 10.00 -12.07
CA PRO A 164 2.38 9.38 -11.98
C PRO A 164 3.04 9.62 -10.62
N MET A 165 3.85 8.66 -10.19
CA MET A 165 4.78 8.79 -9.06
C MET A 165 6.15 9.32 -9.55
N THR A 166 6.90 10.00 -8.67
CA THR A 166 8.14 10.71 -9.04
C THR A 166 9.39 10.25 -8.29
N GLY A 167 9.28 9.32 -7.33
CA GLY A 167 10.33 8.98 -6.37
C GLY A 167 10.23 9.74 -5.05
N GLU A 168 9.47 10.85 -5.03
CA GLU A 168 9.20 11.67 -3.84
C GLU A 168 7.70 11.79 -3.54
N GLY A 169 6.90 10.90 -4.12
CA GLY A 169 5.44 10.90 -4.07
C GLY A 169 4.81 11.19 -5.44
N PRO A 170 3.51 11.51 -5.51
CA PRO A 170 2.82 11.81 -6.76
C PRO A 170 3.35 13.10 -7.41
N ASP A 171 3.25 13.18 -8.74
CA ASP A 171 3.55 14.39 -9.48
C ASP A 171 2.58 15.51 -9.09
N MET A 172 3.06 16.40 -8.22
CA MET A 172 2.24 17.46 -7.65
C MET A 172 1.85 18.54 -8.66
N ASP A 173 2.59 18.73 -9.73
CA ASP A 173 2.23 19.69 -10.78
C ASP A 173 0.99 19.17 -11.54
N VAL A 174 0.93 17.88 -11.79
CA VAL A 174 -0.23 17.21 -12.36
C VAL A 174 -1.41 17.22 -11.38
N VAL A 175 -1.20 16.82 -10.12
CA VAL A 175 -2.24 16.79 -9.09
C VAL A 175 -2.90 18.15 -8.91
N GLU A 176 -2.10 19.20 -8.65
CA GLU A 176 -2.61 20.55 -8.40
C GLU A 176 -3.37 21.12 -9.60
N ALA A 177 -2.84 20.90 -10.84
CA ALA A 177 -3.54 21.34 -12.05
C ALA A 177 -4.90 20.67 -12.20
N MET A 178 -4.99 19.36 -11.92
CA MET A 178 -6.24 18.60 -12.05
C MET A 178 -7.27 19.01 -11.00
N VAL A 179 -6.91 19.05 -9.72
CA VAL A 179 -7.84 19.36 -8.63
C VAL A 179 -8.30 20.82 -8.65
N ALA A 180 -7.50 21.73 -9.20
CA ALA A 180 -7.89 23.13 -9.37
C ALA A 180 -8.86 23.35 -10.53
N ALA A 181 -8.84 22.48 -11.54
CA ALA A 181 -9.64 22.63 -12.76
C ALA A 181 -10.97 21.85 -12.75
N ASP A 182 -11.11 20.79 -11.94
CA ASP A 182 -12.25 19.88 -11.99
C ASP A 182 -12.83 19.63 -10.59
N ASP A 183 -14.04 20.15 -10.37
CA ASP A 183 -14.82 20.01 -9.13
C ASP A 183 -15.43 18.62 -8.93
N SER A 184 -15.36 17.74 -9.94
CA SER A 184 -15.74 16.33 -9.82
C SER A 184 -14.67 15.47 -9.15
N ILE A 185 -13.45 15.96 -9.01
CA ILE A 185 -12.38 15.28 -8.28
C ILE A 185 -12.60 15.50 -6.78
N LYS A 186 -13.13 14.47 -6.11
CA LYS A 186 -13.55 14.55 -4.70
C LYS A 186 -12.54 13.95 -3.74
N GLY A 187 -11.59 13.19 -4.23
CA GLY A 187 -10.62 12.55 -3.36
C GLY A 187 -9.35 12.10 -4.05
N MET A 188 -8.41 11.72 -3.21
CA MET A 188 -7.13 11.14 -3.62
C MET A 188 -6.70 10.06 -2.63
N TRP A 189 -6.28 8.91 -3.15
CA TRP A 189 -5.64 7.87 -2.37
C TRP A 189 -4.15 8.17 -2.19
N CYS A 190 -3.63 8.04 -0.98
CA CYS A 190 -2.22 8.24 -0.68
C CYS A 190 -1.71 7.12 0.22
N VAL A 191 -0.59 6.49 -0.16
CA VAL A 191 0.20 5.61 0.71
C VAL A 191 1.57 6.29 0.91
N PRO A 192 1.69 7.17 1.93
CA PRO A 192 2.72 8.19 1.94
C PRO A 192 4.10 7.71 2.37
N LYS A 193 4.20 6.61 3.11
CA LYS A 193 5.49 6.03 3.53
C LYS A 193 5.60 4.62 2.99
N TYR A 194 6.73 4.33 2.34
CA TYR A 194 7.00 3.03 1.73
C TYR A 194 5.85 2.53 0.84
N SER A 195 5.40 3.41 -0.05
CA SER A 195 4.26 3.21 -0.94
C SER A 195 4.20 1.82 -1.55
N ASN A 196 2.99 1.28 -1.68
CA ASN A 196 2.74 0.01 -2.35
C ASN A 196 2.40 0.25 -3.83
N PRO A 197 3.23 -0.21 -4.82
CA PRO A 197 4.40 -1.09 -4.65
C PRO A 197 5.76 -0.38 -4.65
N THR A 198 5.85 0.94 -4.85
CA THR A 198 7.08 1.66 -5.20
C THR A 198 8.12 1.69 -4.07
N GLY A 199 7.67 1.58 -2.82
CA GLY A 199 8.54 1.74 -1.66
C GLY A 199 9.00 3.19 -1.40
N GLU A 200 8.45 4.15 -2.15
CA GLU A 200 8.72 5.58 -1.98
C GLU A 200 8.13 6.13 -0.68
N THR A 201 8.80 7.12 -0.12
CA THR A 201 8.25 7.97 0.95
C THR A 201 8.08 9.38 0.42
N TYR A 202 6.92 9.99 0.68
CA TYR A 202 6.60 11.33 0.22
C TYR A 202 7.54 12.35 0.86
N SER A 203 8.14 13.22 0.06
CA SER A 203 8.97 14.30 0.58
C SER A 203 8.15 15.32 1.37
N GLU A 204 8.81 16.05 2.28
CA GLU A 204 8.14 17.14 3.03
C GLU A 204 7.47 18.15 2.08
N GLN A 205 8.10 18.43 0.95
CA GLN A 205 7.53 19.32 -0.06
C GLN A 205 6.23 18.76 -0.64
N THR A 206 6.20 17.47 -0.99
CA THR A 206 4.99 16.79 -1.49
C THR A 206 3.88 16.81 -0.43
N VAL A 207 4.19 16.49 0.82
CA VAL A 207 3.22 16.51 1.93
C VAL A 207 2.63 17.93 2.12
N ARG A 208 3.48 18.96 2.12
CA ARG A 208 3.05 20.36 2.24
C ARG A 208 2.15 20.77 1.08
N ARG A 209 2.51 20.44 -0.17
CA ARG A 209 1.72 20.76 -1.36
C ARG A 209 0.34 20.07 -1.30
N LEU A 210 0.28 18.78 -0.97
CA LEU A 210 -0.98 18.05 -0.75
C LEU A 210 -1.86 18.70 0.30
N ALA A 211 -1.28 19.08 1.44
CA ALA A 211 -2.00 19.70 2.55
C ALA A 211 -2.62 21.06 2.17
N THR A 212 -1.93 21.85 1.34
CA THR A 212 -2.27 23.27 1.13
C THR A 212 -2.69 23.62 -0.30
N MET A 213 -2.74 22.65 -1.23
CA MET A 213 -3.17 22.88 -2.62
C MET A 213 -4.62 23.40 -2.69
N LYS A 214 -4.90 24.25 -3.66
CA LYS A 214 -6.26 24.73 -3.93
C LYS A 214 -7.02 23.71 -4.76
N THR A 215 -8.25 23.42 -4.35
CA THR A 215 -9.13 22.48 -5.03
C THR A 215 -10.41 23.17 -5.50
N ALA A 216 -10.91 22.82 -6.67
CA ALA A 216 -12.21 23.29 -7.15
C ALA A 216 -13.37 22.72 -6.31
N ALA A 217 -13.22 21.48 -5.83
CA ALA A 217 -14.16 20.85 -4.92
C ALA A 217 -13.87 21.25 -3.47
N ALA A 218 -14.82 21.90 -2.82
CA ALA A 218 -14.72 22.28 -1.40
C ALA A 218 -14.74 21.06 -0.46
N ASP A 219 -15.35 19.98 -0.90
CA ASP A 219 -15.50 18.70 -0.21
C ASP A 219 -14.42 17.66 -0.60
N PHE A 220 -13.31 18.10 -1.20
CA PHE A 220 -12.17 17.24 -1.54
C PHE A 220 -11.54 16.65 -0.29
N ARG A 221 -11.20 15.34 -0.31
CA ARG A 221 -10.58 14.62 0.81
C ARG A 221 -9.34 13.83 0.36
N ILE A 222 -8.32 13.84 1.21
CA ILE A 222 -7.12 13.00 1.10
C ILE A 222 -7.32 11.78 1.99
N PHE A 223 -7.35 10.59 1.40
CA PHE A 223 -7.34 9.31 2.10
C PHE A 223 -5.89 8.91 2.31
N TRP A 224 -5.39 9.12 3.54
CA TRP A 224 -3.99 9.00 3.92
C TRP A 224 -3.74 7.65 4.58
N ASP A 225 -3.56 6.58 3.77
CA ASP A 225 -3.27 5.22 4.25
C ASP A 225 -1.79 5.08 4.62
N ASN A 226 -1.47 5.33 5.88
CA ASN A 226 -0.11 5.20 6.40
C ASN A 226 0.19 3.78 6.91
N ALA A 227 -0.14 2.78 6.09
CA ALA A 227 -0.04 1.35 6.41
C ALA A 227 1.38 0.91 6.81
N TYR A 228 2.39 1.64 6.39
CA TYR A 228 3.80 1.30 6.60
C TYR A 228 4.55 2.31 7.48
N CYS A 229 3.85 3.10 8.30
CA CYS A 229 4.43 4.16 9.13
C CYS A 229 5.61 3.74 10.02
N VAL A 230 5.72 2.45 10.37
CA VAL A 230 6.74 1.87 11.25
C VAL A 230 7.48 0.68 10.62
N HIS A 231 7.44 0.55 9.30
CA HIS A 231 7.98 -0.62 8.59
C HIS A 231 9.38 -0.37 8.02
N ASP A 232 10.21 0.29 8.79
CA ASP A 232 11.61 0.53 8.43
C ASP A 232 12.40 -0.81 8.40
N LEU A 233 13.22 -1.02 7.38
CA LEU A 233 14.07 -2.22 7.24
C LEU A 233 15.49 -2.00 7.77
N TYR A 234 15.95 -0.75 7.81
CA TYR A 234 17.31 -0.36 8.18
C TYR A 234 17.28 0.65 9.33
N ASP A 235 18.43 0.89 9.96
CA ASP A 235 18.57 1.90 11.03
C ASP A 235 18.46 3.33 10.46
N GLU A 236 18.85 3.55 9.21
CA GLU A 236 18.58 4.78 8.48
C GLU A 236 17.17 4.70 7.87
N THR A 237 16.25 5.46 8.43
CA THR A 237 14.83 5.45 8.10
C THR A 237 14.46 6.62 7.18
N ASP A 238 13.36 6.48 6.45
CA ASP A 238 12.76 7.60 5.76
C ASP A 238 11.86 8.38 6.72
N ASP A 239 12.02 9.70 6.74
CA ASP A 239 11.15 10.58 7.52
C ASP A 239 9.94 11.03 6.69
N LEU A 240 8.75 10.79 7.23
CA LEU A 240 7.51 11.31 6.66
C LEU A 240 7.02 12.48 7.52
N ALA A 241 6.87 13.66 6.90
CA ALA A 241 6.29 14.80 7.57
C ALA A 241 4.82 14.54 7.97
N ASN A 242 4.42 15.02 9.15
CA ASN A 242 3.03 14.90 9.56
C ASN A 242 2.15 15.89 8.78
N ILE A 243 1.26 15.37 7.95
CA ILE A 243 0.40 16.20 7.09
C ILE A 243 -0.53 17.12 7.91
N PHE A 244 -0.90 16.73 9.13
CA PHE A 244 -1.76 17.52 10.01
C PHE A 244 -1.07 18.80 10.53
N ASP A 245 0.27 18.84 10.57
CA ASP A 245 1.00 20.06 10.98
C ASP A 245 0.81 21.20 9.96
N TYR A 246 0.43 20.88 8.71
CA TYR A 246 0.16 21.85 7.65
C TYR A 246 -1.32 22.18 7.47
N THR A 247 -2.24 21.36 8.01
CA THR A 247 -3.68 21.56 7.84
C THR A 247 -4.36 22.10 9.11
N ALA A 248 -3.89 21.74 10.30
CA ALA A 248 -4.53 22.11 11.57
C ALA A 248 -4.68 23.62 11.74
N GLY A 249 -5.90 24.06 12.07
CA GLY A 249 -6.24 25.49 12.27
C GLY A 249 -6.23 26.34 10.99
N THR A 250 -6.16 25.73 9.81
CA THR A 250 -6.23 26.39 8.51
C THR A 250 -7.57 26.13 7.82
N GLU A 251 -7.81 26.76 6.66
CA GLU A 251 -8.97 26.47 5.80
C GLU A 251 -8.97 25.02 5.26
N TYR A 252 -7.86 24.28 5.40
CA TYR A 252 -7.66 22.92 4.94
C TYR A 252 -7.76 21.87 6.05
N GLU A 253 -8.16 22.26 7.27
CA GLU A 253 -8.17 21.39 8.45
C GLU A 253 -8.95 20.09 8.23
N ASP A 254 -10.05 20.15 7.49
CA ASP A 254 -10.95 19.02 7.26
C ASP A 254 -10.55 18.12 6.06
N ARG A 255 -9.41 18.41 5.43
CA ARG A 255 -9.02 17.78 4.16
C ARG A 255 -8.56 16.32 4.31
N VAL A 256 -7.94 15.97 5.44
CA VAL A 256 -7.23 14.70 5.61
C VAL A 256 -8.02 13.73 6.46
N VAL A 257 -8.17 12.50 5.97
CA VAL A 257 -8.58 11.33 6.76
C VAL A 257 -7.43 10.33 6.73
N ALA A 258 -6.79 10.11 7.87
CA ALA A 258 -5.62 9.24 7.99
C ALA A 258 -5.99 7.88 8.59
N PHE A 259 -5.35 6.83 8.10
CA PHE A 259 -5.59 5.45 8.48
C PHE A 259 -4.29 4.75 8.82
N VAL A 260 -4.32 3.93 9.87
CA VAL A 260 -3.23 3.03 10.27
C VAL A 260 -3.86 1.75 10.80
N SER A 261 -3.19 0.62 10.68
CA SER A 261 -3.62 -0.62 11.32
C SER A 261 -2.43 -1.46 11.80
N THR A 262 -2.70 -2.33 12.75
CA THR A 262 -1.70 -3.31 13.24
C THR A 262 -1.65 -4.59 12.39
N SER A 263 -2.35 -4.62 11.24
CA SER A 263 -2.46 -5.83 10.40
C SER A 263 -1.11 -6.40 9.93
N LYS A 264 -0.11 -5.54 9.74
CA LYS A 264 1.25 -5.96 9.36
C LYS A 264 2.26 -5.80 10.52
N ILE A 265 1.77 -5.43 11.71
CA ILE A 265 2.56 -5.26 12.94
C ILE A 265 2.39 -6.47 13.86
N THR A 266 1.15 -6.97 13.99
CA THR A 266 0.79 -8.11 14.85
C THR A 266 0.19 -9.24 14.03
N PHE A 267 -1.13 -9.44 14.14
CA PHE A 267 -1.86 -10.50 13.44
C PHE A 267 -2.74 -9.93 12.33
N PRO A 268 -2.49 -10.26 11.05
CA PRO A 268 -3.34 -9.79 9.95
C PRO A 268 -4.83 -10.17 10.10
N GLY A 269 -5.09 -11.33 10.70
CA GLY A 269 -6.45 -11.82 10.92
C GLY A 269 -7.13 -11.28 12.19
N ALA A 270 -6.39 -10.56 13.06
CA ALA A 270 -6.87 -10.05 14.34
C ALA A 270 -6.19 -8.72 14.71
N GLY A 271 -6.02 -7.85 13.73
CA GLY A 271 -5.46 -6.52 13.93
C GLY A 271 -6.42 -5.56 14.63
N VAL A 272 -5.93 -4.35 14.88
CA VAL A 272 -6.71 -3.19 15.31
C VAL A 272 -6.41 -2.07 14.33
N ALA A 273 -7.44 -1.33 13.92
CA ALA A 273 -7.30 -0.24 12.96
C ALA A 273 -7.75 1.09 13.56
N PHE A 274 -7.07 2.13 13.13
CA PHE A 274 -7.21 3.49 13.62
C PHE A 274 -7.55 4.42 12.47
N VAL A 275 -8.42 5.40 12.73
CA VAL A 275 -8.67 6.54 11.85
C VAL A 275 -8.48 7.83 12.64
N GLY A 276 -7.85 8.81 12.00
CA GLY A 276 -7.63 10.15 12.54
C GLY A 276 -7.97 11.22 11.50
N ALA A 277 -8.57 12.32 11.96
CA ALA A 277 -8.90 13.47 11.13
C ALA A 277 -9.13 14.71 12.02
N SER A 278 -9.60 15.82 11.41
CA SER A 278 -10.06 16.97 12.19
C SER A 278 -11.20 16.62 13.15
N PRO A 279 -11.46 17.43 14.18
CA PRO A 279 -12.57 17.20 15.10
C PRO A 279 -13.93 17.07 14.39
N ALA A 280 -14.16 17.89 13.35
CA ALA A 280 -15.42 17.88 12.62
C ALA A 280 -15.60 16.57 11.80
N VAL A 281 -14.57 16.15 11.08
CA VAL A 281 -14.60 14.92 10.28
C VAL A 281 -14.68 13.69 11.18
N ILE A 282 -13.94 13.64 12.29
CA ILE A 282 -14.04 12.52 13.24
C ILE A 282 -15.43 12.41 13.86
N ALA A 283 -16.07 13.52 14.19
CA ALA A 283 -17.45 13.51 14.70
C ALA A 283 -18.44 12.99 13.65
N GLU A 284 -18.25 13.35 12.39
CA GLU A 284 -19.06 12.88 11.27
C GLU A 284 -18.87 11.37 11.04
N VAL A 285 -17.62 10.90 10.96
CA VAL A 285 -17.29 9.48 10.82
C VAL A 285 -17.88 8.68 11.98
N ALA A 286 -17.68 9.14 13.23
CA ALA A 286 -18.23 8.50 14.42
C ALA A 286 -19.77 8.39 14.36
N SER A 287 -20.44 9.43 13.90
CA SER A 287 -21.91 9.45 13.76
C SER A 287 -22.42 8.35 12.81
N SER A 288 -21.71 8.14 11.69
CA SER A 288 -22.07 7.08 10.74
C SER A 288 -21.83 5.68 11.31
N PHE A 289 -20.65 5.44 11.87
CA PHE A 289 -20.32 4.12 12.41
C PHE A 289 -21.20 3.73 13.61
N LYS A 290 -21.65 4.69 14.44
CA LYS A 290 -22.56 4.44 15.57
C LYS A 290 -23.91 3.85 15.16
N MET A 291 -24.30 3.94 13.90
CA MET A 291 -25.54 3.31 13.40
C MET A 291 -25.40 1.77 13.27
N GLY A 292 -24.19 1.27 13.03
CA GLY A 292 -23.93 -0.15 12.84
C GLY A 292 -23.04 -0.80 13.92
N LEU A 293 -22.43 0.02 14.80
CA LEU A 293 -21.43 -0.44 15.76
C LEU A 293 -21.66 0.20 17.14
N ILE A 294 -21.85 -0.59 18.17
CA ILE A 294 -21.92 -0.10 19.56
C ILE A 294 -20.51 0.08 20.14
N SER A 295 -19.63 -0.86 19.87
CA SER A 295 -18.20 -0.80 20.18
C SER A 295 -17.44 -1.80 19.31
N ALA A 296 -16.23 -1.45 18.91
CA ALA A 296 -15.32 -2.42 18.32
C ALA A 296 -14.82 -3.42 19.39
N ASP A 297 -14.12 -4.48 18.97
CA ASP A 297 -13.58 -5.52 19.86
C ASP A 297 -12.58 -4.93 20.86
N LYS A 298 -13.08 -4.56 22.05
CA LYS A 298 -12.28 -3.98 23.12
C LYS A 298 -11.31 -4.95 23.77
N MET A 299 -11.63 -6.25 23.76
CA MET A 299 -10.69 -7.27 24.24
C MET A 299 -9.44 -7.33 23.38
N ASN A 300 -9.62 -7.24 22.07
CA ASN A 300 -8.50 -7.18 21.14
C ASN A 300 -7.72 -5.86 21.25
N GLN A 301 -8.42 -4.73 21.46
CA GLN A 301 -7.76 -3.44 21.73
C GLN A 301 -6.92 -3.50 23.00
N LEU A 302 -7.46 -4.04 24.10
CA LEU A 302 -6.78 -4.20 25.38
C LEU A 302 -5.50 -5.05 25.25
N ARG A 303 -5.61 -6.16 24.52
CA ARG A 303 -4.47 -7.05 24.25
C ARG A 303 -3.37 -6.33 23.46
N HIS A 304 -3.74 -5.56 22.42
CA HIS A 304 -2.81 -4.77 21.65
C HIS A 304 -2.17 -3.66 22.48
N ALA A 305 -2.95 -2.91 23.25
CA ALA A 305 -2.44 -1.84 24.10
C ALA A 305 -1.49 -2.35 25.19
N ARG A 306 -1.72 -3.56 25.72
CA ARG A 306 -0.78 -4.21 26.65
C ARG A 306 0.51 -4.69 25.99
N PHE A 307 0.42 -5.14 24.74
CA PHE A 307 1.58 -5.61 23.98
C PHE A 307 2.40 -4.47 23.39
N LEU A 308 1.74 -3.42 22.95
CA LEU A 308 2.29 -2.22 22.32
C LEU A 308 1.79 -0.97 23.03
N PRO A 309 2.28 -0.67 24.24
CA PRO A 309 1.73 0.40 25.09
C PRO A 309 2.00 1.81 24.55
N ASN A 310 2.93 1.99 23.63
CA ASN A 310 3.32 3.26 23.02
C ASN A 310 4.08 3.03 21.71
N LEU A 311 4.39 4.10 20.98
CA LEU A 311 5.10 4.04 19.70
C LEU A 311 6.52 3.46 19.83
N ASP A 312 7.22 3.68 20.96
CA ASP A 312 8.55 3.11 21.16
C ASP A 312 8.49 1.57 21.28
N ALA A 313 7.48 1.03 21.94
CA ALA A 313 7.23 -0.41 21.98
C ALA A 313 6.88 -0.97 20.59
N VAL A 314 6.10 -0.22 19.79
CA VAL A 314 5.84 -0.58 18.38
C VAL A 314 7.13 -0.63 17.59
N ARG A 315 7.98 0.40 17.67
CA ARG A 315 9.27 0.45 16.97
C ARG A 315 10.20 -0.70 17.39
N ALA A 316 10.29 -0.97 18.69
CA ALA A 316 11.07 -2.08 19.22
C ALA A 316 10.56 -3.46 18.72
N HIS A 317 9.24 -3.61 18.59
CA HIS A 317 8.63 -4.79 18.01
C HIS A 317 8.92 -4.90 16.51
N MET A 318 8.78 -3.80 15.77
CA MET A 318 9.03 -3.74 14.33
C MET A 318 10.49 -3.97 13.95
N LYS A 319 11.43 -3.69 14.85
CA LYS A 319 12.84 -4.07 14.63
C LYS A 319 13.01 -5.58 14.44
N LYS A 320 12.24 -6.40 15.14
CA LYS A 320 12.25 -7.87 14.93
C LYS A 320 11.69 -8.26 13.56
N HIS A 321 10.68 -7.52 13.08
CA HIS A 321 10.14 -7.69 11.73
C HIS A 321 11.16 -7.25 10.68
N ALA A 322 11.88 -6.15 10.91
CA ALA A 322 12.95 -5.68 10.02
C ALA A 322 14.08 -6.74 9.90
N ASP A 323 14.53 -7.31 11.01
CA ASP A 323 15.57 -8.36 11.01
C ASP A 323 15.13 -9.62 10.25
N PHE A 324 13.83 -9.91 10.25
CA PHE A 324 13.26 -11.01 9.48
C PHE A 324 13.12 -10.68 7.98
N LEU A 325 12.71 -9.45 7.64
CA LEU A 325 12.41 -9.04 6.25
C LEU A 325 13.67 -8.63 5.48
N ARG A 326 14.63 -7.97 6.11
CA ARG A 326 15.83 -7.41 5.45
C ARG A 326 16.57 -8.42 4.57
N PRO A 327 16.88 -9.66 5.00
CA PRO A 327 17.55 -10.63 4.14
C PRO A 327 16.79 -10.95 2.85
N ARG A 328 15.46 -10.83 2.86
CA ARG A 328 14.60 -11.04 1.70
C ARG A 328 14.72 -9.90 0.69
N PHE A 329 14.72 -8.66 1.17
CA PHE A 329 14.92 -7.48 0.31
C PHE A 329 16.34 -7.45 -0.26
N GLU A 330 17.33 -7.81 0.53
CA GLU A 330 18.73 -7.95 0.08
C GLU A 330 18.87 -9.06 -0.98
N ALA A 331 18.12 -10.15 -0.85
CA ALA A 331 18.11 -11.23 -1.87
C ALA A 331 17.48 -10.73 -3.20
N VAL A 332 16.40 -9.93 -3.13
CA VAL A 332 15.82 -9.31 -4.33
C VAL A 332 16.84 -8.40 -5.01
N GLU A 333 17.43 -7.47 -4.28
CA GLU A 333 18.41 -6.53 -4.80
C GLU A 333 19.59 -7.26 -5.45
N ARG A 334 20.17 -8.21 -4.76
CA ARG A 334 21.31 -8.98 -5.26
C ARG A 334 20.98 -9.75 -6.52
N LYS A 335 19.86 -10.49 -6.54
CA LYS A 335 19.48 -11.33 -7.68
C LYS A 335 19.12 -10.51 -8.93
N LEU A 336 18.43 -9.39 -8.75
CA LEU A 336 18.12 -8.49 -9.86
C LEU A 336 19.37 -7.80 -10.39
N SER A 337 20.24 -7.31 -9.50
CA SER A 337 21.51 -6.66 -9.89
C SER A 337 22.44 -7.63 -10.63
N GLU A 338 22.65 -8.85 -10.09
CA GLU A 338 23.47 -9.89 -10.74
C GLU A 338 22.89 -10.33 -12.10
N GLY A 339 21.56 -10.45 -12.18
CA GLY A 339 20.90 -10.98 -13.36
C GLY A 339 20.59 -9.96 -14.45
N LEU A 340 20.24 -8.72 -14.09
CA LEU A 340 19.68 -7.73 -15.01
C LEU A 340 20.43 -6.38 -14.98
N GLY A 341 21.28 -6.10 -13.99
CA GLY A 341 21.88 -4.79 -13.78
C GLY A 341 22.59 -4.18 -15.00
N GLU A 342 23.31 -5.00 -15.78
CA GLU A 342 24.03 -4.55 -16.97
C GLU A 342 23.26 -4.74 -18.28
N THR A 343 22.05 -5.31 -18.24
CA THR A 343 21.33 -5.69 -19.46
C THR A 343 20.51 -4.58 -20.09
N GLY A 344 20.16 -3.55 -19.31
CA GLY A 344 19.19 -2.52 -19.72
C GLY A 344 17.76 -3.05 -19.88
N CYS A 345 17.48 -4.28 -19.44
CA CYS A 345 16.18 -4.92 -19.60
C CYS A 345 15.19 -4.61 -18.49
N ALA A 346 15.60 -3.96 -17.41
CA ALA A 346 14.74 -3.65 -16.30
C ALA A 346 15.28 -2.50 -15.44
N THR A 347 14.36 -1.92 -14.67
CA THR A 347 14.64 -1.05 -13.52
C THR A 347 13.80 -1.51 -12.34
N TRP A 348 14.22 -1.22 -11.13
CA TRP A 348 13.45 -1.54 -9.91
C TRP A 348 13.74 -0.53 -8.81
N THR A 349 12.83 -0.44 -7.86
CA THR A 349 12.97 0.44 -6.71
C THR A 349 13.84 -0.21 -5.62
N HIS A 350 14.49 0.63 -4.80
CA HIS A 350 15.37 0.23 -3.70
C HIS A 350 14.79 0.69 -2.35
N PRO A 351 13.68 0.09 -1.89
CA PRO A 351 12.95 0.58 -0.72
C PRO A 351 13.75 0.38 0.57
N ARG A 352 13.67 1.38 1.47
CA ARG A 352 14.23 1.30 2.82
C ARG A 352 13.26 0.70 3.84
N GLY A 353 12.03 0.39 3.39
CA GLY A 353 10.98 -0.17 4.23
C GLY A 353 9.81 -0.71 3.41
N GLY A 354 8.74 -1.07 4.12
CA GLY A 354 7.52 -1.60 3.51
C GLY A 354 7.59 -3.09 3.18
N TYR A 355 6.84 -3.49 2.16
CA TYR A 355 6.58 -4.91 1.85
C TYR A 355 6.84 -5.30 0.40
N PHE A 356 7.21 -4.34 -0.47
CA PHE A 356 7.25 -4.56 -1.91
C PHE A 356 8.47 -3.92 -2.56
N VAL A 357 8.80 -4.45 -3.74
CA VAL A 357 9.71 -3.82 -4.70
C VAL A 357 8.92 -3.65 -6.00
N SER A 358 8.92 -2.44 -6.56
CA SER A 358 8.37 -2.17 -7.89
C SER A 358 9.42 -2.47 -8.93
N PHE A 359 9.05 -3.27 -9.92
CA PHE A 359 9.91 -3.70 -11.01
C PHE A 359 9.28 -3.30 -12.34
N ASP A 360 10.06 -2.72 -13.23
CA ASP A 360 9.64 -2.33 -14.57
C ASP A 360 10.53 -2.98 -15.63
N GLY A 361 9.91 -3.81 -16.49
CA GLY A 361 10.52 -4.39 -17.68
C GLY A 361 10.38 -3.47 -18.91
N PRO A 362 10.80 -3.93 -20.09
CA PRO A 362 10.54 -3.21 -21.34
C PRO A 362 9.03 -3.05 -21.61
N ALA A 363 8.65 -2.02 -22.37
CA ALA A 363 7.25 -1.82 -22.75
C ALA A 363 6.68 -3.07 -23.47
N GLY A 364 5.47 -3.49 -23.04
CA GLY A 364 4.80 -4.71 -23.54
C GLY A 364 5.31 -6.01 -22.93
N SER A 365 6.11 -5.97 -21.87
CA SER A 365 6.74 -7.16 -21.30
C SER A 365 6.04 -7.77 -20.09
N ALA A 366 5.36 -6.98 -19.26
CA ALA A 366 4.94 -7.43 -17.92
C ALA A 366 3.98 -8.62 -17.96
N LYS A 367 2.95 -8.58 -18.81
CA LYS A 367 2.00 -9.69 -18.99
C LYS A 367 2.70 -10.95 -19.53
N ARG A 368 3.63 -10.79 -20.47
CA ARG A 368 4.41 -11.92 -21.06
C ARG A 368 5.35 -12.52 -20.01
N VAL A 369 6.06 -11.69 -19.25
CA VAL A 369 6.95 -12.14 -18.17
C VAL A 369 6.15 -12.88 -17.09
N ALA A 370 5.02 -12.34 -16.65
CA ALA A 370 4.18 -12.98 -15.65
C ALA A 370 3.64 -14.35 -16.15
N ALA A 371 3.20 -14.44 -17.40
CA ALA A 371 2.75 -15.69 -18.00
C ALA A 371 3.88 -16.73 -18.08
N LEU A 372 5.06 -16.32 -18.52
CA LEU A 372 6.22 -17.21 -18.62
C LEU A 372 6.72 -17.69 -17.25
N CYS A 373 6.70 -16.80 -16.22
CA CYS A 373 6.97 -17.19 -14.84
C CYS A 373 5.97 -18.25 -14.36
N ALA A 374 4.68 -18.07 -14.64
CA ALA A 374 3.65 -19.05 -14.27
C ALA A 374 3.88 -20.41 -14.94
N GLU A 375 4.27 -20.44 -16.23
CA GLU A 375 4.64 -21.67 -16.94
C GLU A 375 5.86 -22.38 -16.33
N MET A 376 6.79 -21.61 -15.76
CA MET A 376 7.97 -22.14 -15.05
C MET A 376 7.68 -22.43 -13.56
N GLY A 377 6.42 -22.30 -13.11
CA GLY A 377 5.99 -22.65 -11.76
C GLY A 377 6.18 -21.53 -10.73
N VAL A 378 6.32 -20.27 -11.14
CA VAL A 378 6.40 -19.12 -10.25
C VAL A 378 5.18 -18.21 -10.41
N LYS A 379 4.41 -18.05 -9.34
CA LYS A 379 3.25 -17.16 -9.30
C LYS A 379 3.67 -15.75 -8.90
N LEU A 380 3.36 -14.77 -9.74
CA LEU A 380 3.49 -13.34 -9.48
C LEU A 380 2.13 -12.68 -9.23
N THR A 381 2.13 -11.47 -8.70
CA THR A 381 0.96 -10.59 -8.76
C THR A 381 0.58 -10.39 -10.24
N PRO A 382 -0.72 -10.41 -10.60
CA PRO A 382 -1.12 -10.17 -11.99
C PRO A 382 -0.54 -8.85 -12.50
N ALA A 383 0.05 -8.87 -13.70
CA ALA A 383 0.55 -7.64 -14.34
C ALA A 383 -0.62 -6.67 -14.56
N GLY A 384 -0.36 -5.38 -14.33
CA GLY A 384 -1.38 -4.33 -14.38
C GLY A 384 -2.21 -4.15 -13.12
N ALA A 385 -2.12 -5.05 -12.11
CA ALA A 385 -2.88 -4.90 -10.85
C ALA A 385 -2.53 -3.62 -10.06
N THR A 386 -1.40 -3.01 -10.33
CA THR A 386 -0.94 -1.77 -9.68
C THR A 386 -1.45 -0.50 -10.38
N TRP A 387 -2.37 -0.66 -11.35
CA TRP A 387 -3.02 0.42 -12.09
C TRP A 387 -4.54 0.31 -12.01
N PRO A 388 -5.27 1.44 -11.99
CA PRO A 388 -6.72 1.41 -12.13
C PRO A 388 -7.08 1.10 -13.59
N GLY A 389 -7.34 -0.16 -13.89
CA GLY A 389 -7.47 -0.67 -15.25
C GLY A 389 -6.18 -1.33 -15.72
N ASP A 390 -5.78 -1.07 -16.96
CA ASP A 390 -4.55 -1.62 -17.53
C ASP A 390 -3.36 -0.66 -17.35
N ASP A 391 -2.18 -1.21 -17.10
CA ASP A 391 -0.91 -0.47 -17.25
C ASP A 391 -0.72 -0.12 -18.73
N PRO A 392 -0.70 1.16 -19.11
CA PRO A 392 -0.66 1.55 -20.52
C PRO A 392 0.64 1.18 -21.23
N LEU A 393 1.71 0.97 -20.48
CA LEU A 393 3.01 0.56 -21.01
C LEU A 393 3.28 -0.93 -20.86
N ASP A 394 2.48 -1.63 -20.06
CA ASP A 394 2.66 -3.05 -19.72
C ASP A 394 4.10 -3.36 -19.27
N THR A 395 4.60 -2.56 -18.29
CA THR A 395 5.97 -2.65 -17.76
C THR A 395 6.03 -3.18 -16.35
N ASN A 396 5.02 -2.86 -15.52
CA ASN A 396 5.11 -2.96 -14.08
C ASN A 396 4.78 -4.34 -13.52
N ILE A 397 5.64 -4.82 -12.64
CA ILE A 397 5.47 -6.05 -11.85
C ILE A 397 5.75 -5.74 -10.39
N ARG A 398 4.81 -6.05 -9.50
CA ARG A 398 5.01 -5.96 -8.05
C ARG A 398 5.65 -7.23 -7.51
N ILE A 399 6.85 -7.12 -6.95
CA ILE A 399 7.54 -8.20 -6.25
C ILE A 399 7.21 -8.14 -4.77
N ALA A 400 6.75 -9.25 -4.19
CA ALA A 400 6.39 -9.39 -2.78
C ALA A 400 7.33 -10.38 -2.07
N PRO A 401 8.45 -9.92 -1.49
CA PRO A 401 9.47 -10.80 -0.91
C PRO A 401 9.11 -11.31 0.50
N SER A 402 8.08 -10.77 1.13
CA SER A 402 7.82 -10.98 2.57
C SER A 402 7.37 -12.41 2.94
N TYR A 403 6.74 -13.15 2.04
CA TYR A 403 6.10 -14.42 2.36
C TYR A 403 7.00 -15.66 2.18
N PRO A 404 7.74 -15.85 1.07
CA PRO A 404 8.53 -17.06 0.84
C PRO A 404 9.76 -17.13 1.77
N ALA A 405 10.30 -18.34 1.96
CA ALA A 405 11.64 -18.52 2.51
C ALA A 405 12.68 -17.88 1.59
N VAL A 406 13.86 -17.52 2.10
CA VAL A 406 14.90 -16.84 1.31
C VAL A 406 15.32 -17.68 0.10
N GLU A 407 15.50 -18.97 0.31
CA GLU A 407 15.93 -19.93 -0.74
C GLU A 407 14.83 -20.07 -1.84
N GLU A 408 13.56 -20.09 -1.43
CA GLU A 408 12.43 -20.12 -2.38
C GLU A 408 12.32 -18.80 -3.15
N LEU A 409 12.54 -17.68 -2.46
CA LEU A 409 12.54 -16.35 -3.07
C LEU A 409 13.67 -16.23 -4.11
N GLU A 410 14.88 -16.66 -3.77
CA GLU A 410 16.01 -16.65 -4.71
C GLU A 410 15.74 -17.49 -5.95
N ALA A 411 15.19 -18.69 -5.77
CA ALA A 411 14.82 -19.55 -6.89
C ALA A 411 13.74 -18.92 -7.79
N ALA A 412 12.75 -18.22 -7.18
CA ALA A 412 11.71 -17.52 -7.91
C ALA A 412 12.26 -16.30 -8.67
N LEU A 413 13.23 -15.59 -8.07
CA LEU A 413 13.91 -14.46 -8.72
C LEU A 413 14.79 -14.92 -9.90
N ASP A 414 15.46 -16.07 -9.80
CA ASP A 414 16.18 -16.65 -10.94
C ASP A 414 15.25 -16.94 -12.12
N VAL A 415 14.04 -17.42 -11.84
CA VAL A 415 12.99 -17.62 -12.85
C VAL A 415 12.53 -16.28 -13.44
N LEU A 416 12.29 -15.27 -12.61
CA LEU A 416 11.91 -13.92 -13.06
C LEU A 416 12.98 -13.34 -13.98
N VAL A 417 14.26 -13.38 -13.58
CA VAL A 417 15.40 -12.92 -14.38
C VAL A 417 15.45 -13.60 -15.74
N LEU A 418 15.28 -14.92 -15.76
CA LEU A 418 15.26 -15.69 -17.02
C LEU A 418 14.10 -15.29 -17.93
N ALA A 419 12.90 -15.13 -17.36
CA ALA A 419 11.72 -14.70 -18.09
C ALA A 419 11.89 -13.29 -18.68
N VAL A 420 12.42 -12.34 -17.91
CA VAL A 420 12.69 -10.98 -18.38
C VAL A 420 13.70 -10.99 -19.54
N LYS A 421 14.78 -11.76 -19.43
CA LYS A 421 15.78 -11.89 -20.49
C LYS A 421 15.17 -12.42 -21.77
N LEU A 422 14.40 -13.51 -21.70
CA LEU A 422 13.79 -14.11 -22.90
C LEU A 422 12.79 -13.17 -23.54
N VAL A 423 11.87 -12.60 -22.76
CA VAL A 423 10.85 -11.67 -23.28
C VAL A 423 11.52 -10.43 -23.90
N SER A 424 12.57 -9.89 -23.27
CA SER A 424 13.33 -8.75 -23.82
C SER A 424 14.01 -9.08 -25.15
N ALA A 425 14.57 -10.28 -25.29
CA ALA A 425 15.19 -10.72 -26.53
C ALA A 425 14.14 -10.92 -27.64
N GLU A 426 12.98 -11.51 -27.31
CA GLU A 426 11.88 -11.70 -28.25
C GLU A 426 11.30 -10.36 -28.72
N LEU A 427 11.08 -9.40 -27.82
CA LEU A 427 10.64 -8.05 -28.17
C LEU A 427 11.66 -7.34 -29.09
N ALA A 428 12.96 -7.53 -28.84
CA ALA A 428 14.01 -6.97 -29.70
C ALA A 428 14.00 -7.60 -31.12
N ALA A 429 13.67 -8.88 -31.23
CA ALA A 429 13.53 -9.55 -32.53
C ALA A 429 12.26 -9.10 -33.28
N GLU A 430 11.13 -8.99 -32.57
CA GLU A 430 9.85 -8.51 -33.12
C GLU A 430 9.97 -7.07 -33.67
N ALA A 431 10.72 -6.21 -32.99
CA ALA A 431 10.93 -4.82 -33.41
C ALA A 431 11.77 -4.68 -34.72
N ARG A 432 12.39 -5.77 -35.20
CA ARG A 432 13.19 -5.80 -36.44
C ARG A 432 12.46 -6.43 -37.63
N ALA A 433 11.40 -7.20 -37.32
CA ALA A 433 10.57 -7.86 -38.32
C ALA A 433 9.53 -6.92 -38.92
#